data_765068d2f4a7f2b6d901f189c08d0c71
#
_entry.id   765068d2f4a7f2b6d901f189c08d0c71
#
_cell.length_a   1.000
_cell.length_b   1.000
_cell.length_c   1.000
_cell.angle_alpha   90.00
_cell.angle_beta   90.00
_cell.angle_gamma   90.00
#
_symmetry.space_group_name_H-M   'P 1'
#
loop_
_entity.id
_entity.type
_entity.pdbx_description
1 polymer ?
#
loop_
_entity_poly.entity_id
_entity_poly.type
_entity_poly.pdbx_seq_one_letter_code
_entity_poly.pdbx_strand_id
1 'polypeptide(L)'
;MDGSLRQFFENLKSYVEEMSKENPKSYEFTQREVRLKFRISRTQMQRFFGTLLQMEYLQQRGFANRGYRYKISYWDDSVALRQRIKSELQEQVKVIA
;
A
#
# COMPACT_ATOMS: atom_id res chain seq x y z
N MET A 1 -7.30 7.02 10.26
CA MET A 1 -6.43 7.56 9.19
C MET A 1 -7.03 8.85 8.68
N ASP A 2 -6.26 9.91 8.61
CA ASP A 2 -6.81 11.15 8.08
C ASP A 2 -6.93 11.12 6.56
N GLY A 3 -7.67 12.09 5.99
CA GLY A 3 -7.96 12.09 4.56
C GLY A 3 -6.74 12.26 3.67
N SER A 4 -5.75 13.06 4.10
CA SER A 4 -4.53 13.27 3.34
C SER A 4 -3.69 12.00 3.27
N LEU A 5 -3.53 11.32 4.37
CA LEU A 5 -2.77 10.07 4.43
C LEU A 5 -3.46 8.99 3.61
N ARG A 6 -4.77 8.90 3.72
CA ARG A 6 -5.55 7.93 2.97
C ARG A 6 -5.41 8.16 1.46
N GLN A 7 -5.52 9.42 1.03
CA GLN A 7 -5.37 9.76 -0.37
C GLN A 7 -3.95 9.44 -0.86
N PHE A 8 -2.95 9.75 -0.05
CA PHE A 8 -1.56 9.42 -0.38
C PHE A 8 -1.39 7.92 -0.55
N PHE A 9 -1.94 7.13 0.36
CA PHE A 9 -1.82 5.67 0.30
C PHE A 9 -2.52 5.10 -0.93
N GLU A 10 -3.70 5.60 -1.27
CA GLU A 10 -4.41 5.19 -2.48
C GLU A 10 -3.62 5.52 -3.73
N ASN A 11 -3.02 6.71 -3.78
CA ASN A 11 -2.18 7.11 -4.90
C ASN A 11 -0.93 6.24 -4.99
N LEU A 12 -0.36 5.87 -3.84
CA LEU A 12 0.81 5.01 -3.79
C LEU A 12 0.50 3.61 -4.31
N LYS A 13 -0.64 3.06 -3.93
CA LYS A 13 -1.06 1.76 -4.44
C LYS A 13 -1.26 1.80 -5.96
N SER A 14 -1.88 2.83 -6.47
CA SER A 14 -2.06 3.00 -7.91
C SER A 14 -0.74 3.11 -8.64
N TYR A 15 0.21 3.85 -8.07
CA TYR A 15 1.55 3.98 -8.65
C TYR A 15 2.25 2.63 -8.73
N VAL A 16 2.20 1.84 -7.66
CA VAL A 16 2.84 0.53 -7.61
C VAL A 16 2.19 -0.43 -8.62
N GLU A 17 0.87 -0.39 -8.74
CA GLU A 17 0.16 -1.20 -9.73
C GLU A 17 0.56 -0.80 -11.16
N GLU A 18 0.76 0.49 -11.40
CA GLU A 18 1.18 0.99 -12.71
C GLU A 18 2.60 0.54 -13.03
N MET A 19 3.49 0.56 -12.03
CA MET A 19 4.89 0.18 -12.23
C MET A 19 5.09 -1.32 -12.33
N SER A 20 4.24 -2.12 -11.72
CA SER A 20 4.36 -3.57 -11.73
C SER A 20 2.99 -4.21 -11.90
N LYS A 21 2.50 -4.25 -13.14
CA LYS A 21 1.16 -4.76 -13.43
C LYS A 21 1.02 -6.26 -13.15
N GLU A 22 2.12 -7.01 -13.30
CA GLU A 22 2.07 -8.46 -13.10
C GLU A 22 2.08 -8.84 -11.63
N ASN A 23 2.87 -8.15 -10.81
CA ASN A 23 2.98 -8.49 -9.40
C ASN A 23 3.25 -7.24 -8.55
N PRO A 24 2.23 -6.38 -8.37
CA PRO A 24 2.40 -5.16 -7.59
C PRO A 24 2.74 -5.44 -6.12
N LYS A 25 2.36 -6.61 -5.59
CA LYS A 25 2.62 -6.94 -4.20
C LYS A 25 4.11 -7.15 -3.90
N SER A 26 4.91 -7.46 -4.89
CA SER A 26 6.34 -7.66 -4.71
C SER A 26 7.18 -6.46 -5.16
N TYR A 27 6.55 -5.40 -5.66
CA TYR A 27 7.27 -4.22 -6.11
C TYR A 27 7.82 -3.44 -4.93
N GLU A 28 9.11 -3.17 -4.97
CA GLU A 28 9.78 -2.37 -3.94
C GLU A 28 10.10 -0.99 -4.49
N PHE A 29 9.87 0.03 -3.69
CA PHE A 29 10.10 1.42 -4.08
C PHE A 29 10.93 2.13 -3.03
N THR A 30 11.52 3.26 -3.41
CA THR A 30 12.30 4.09 -2.50
C THR A 30 11.53 5.36 -2.16
N GLN A 31 11.91 5.99 -1.03
CA GLN A 31 11.31 7.27 -0.66
C GLN A 31 11.57 8.33 -1.74
N ARG A 32 12.77 8.27 -2.34
CA ARG A 32 13.14 9.23 -3.37
C ARG A 32 12.22 9.16 -4.58
N GLU A 33 11.93 7.96 -5.08
CA GLU A 33 11.07 7.83 -6.26
C GLU A 33 9.65 8.29 -5.95
N VAL A 34 9.13 7.99 -4.76
CA VAL A 34 7.81 8.41 -4.33
C VAL A 34 7.74 9.93 -4.19
N ARG A 35 8.76 10.52 -3.58
CA ARG A 35 8.81 11.97 -3.42
C ARG A 35 8.81 12.68 -4.75
N LEU A 36 9.59 12.19 -5.71
CA LEU A 36 9.66 12.78 -7.03
C LEU A 36 8.35 12.59 -7.81
N LYS A 37 7.75 11.42 -7.69
CA LYS A 37 6.50 11.12 -8.41
C LYS A 37 5.34 11.97 -7.90
N PHE A 38 5.20 12.11 -6.59
CA PHE A 38 4.06 12.79 -6.00
C PHE A 38 4.35 14.25 -5.63
N ARG A 39 5.59 14.69 -5.80
CA ARG A 39 6.02 16.08 -5.55
C ARG A 39 5.64 16.56 -4.16
N ILE A 40 5.82 15.69 -3.17
CA ILE A 40 5.56 16.05 -1.78
C ILE A 40 6.87 16.44 -1.09
N SER A 41 6.75 17.20 0.00
CA SER A 41 7.93 17.61 0.77
C SER A 41 8.54 16.40 1.49
N ARG A 42 9.82 16.50 1.79
CA ARG A 42 10.51 15.45 2.53
C ARG A 42 9.87 15.21 3.90
N THR A 43 9.51 16.28 4.59
CA THR A 43 8.87 16.19 5.89
C THR A 43 7.53 15.47 5.81
N GLN A 44 6.72 15.82 4.83
CA GLN A 44 5.40 15.20 4.66
C GLN A 44 5.53 13.72 4.29
N MET A 45 6.49 13.40 3.41
CA MET A 45 6.74 12.02 3.02
C MET A 45 7.18 11.19 4.23
N GLN A 46 8.10 11.69 5.03
CA GLN A 46 8.57 10.98 6.22
C GLN A 46 7.43 10.76 7.21
N ARG A 47 6.56 11.74 7.34
CA ARG A 47 5.40 11.64 8.20
C ARG A 47 4.43 10.55 7.72
N PHE A 48 4.13 10.54 6.42
CA PHE A 48 3.26 9.53 5.84
C PHE A 48 3.87 8.14 5.95
N PHE A 49 5.13 7.98 5.57
CA PHE A 49 5.80 6.69 5.64
C PHE A 49 5.89 6.19 7.08
N GLY A 50 6.22 7.07 8.03
CA GLY A 50 6.28 6.68 9.44
C GLY A 50 4.96 6.14 9.95
N THR A 51 3.86 6.82 9.62
CA THR A 51 2.54 6.38 10.03
C THR A 51 2.15 5.06 9.37
N LEU A 52 2.41 4.93 8.07
CA LEU A 52 2.06 3.70 7.34
C LEU A 52 2.89 2.51 7.82
N LEU A 53 4.16 2.73 8.16
CA LEU A 53 5.00 1.67 8.74
C LEU A 53 4.48 1.26 10.12
N GLN A 54 4.08 2.22 10.93
CA GLN A 54 3.53 1.96 12.26
C GLN A 54 2.22 1.17 12.16
N MET A 55 1.42 1.44 11.15
CA MET A 55 0.16 0.73 10.90
C MET A 55 0.37 -0.61 10.20
N GLU A 56 1.61 -0.94 9.85
CA GLU A 56 1.97 -2.14 9.11
C GLU A 56 1.37 -2.20 7.71
N TYR A 57 1.07 -1.04 7.13
CA TYR A 57 0.62 -0.95 5.75
C TYR A 57 1.78 -0.97 4.76
N LEU A 58 2.98 -0.58 5.23
CA LEU A 58 4.21 -0.68 4.47
C LEU A 58 5.20 -1.55 5.21
N GLN A 59 6.07 -2.22 4.47
CA GLN A 59 7.22 -2.94 5.00
C GLN A 59 8.49 -2.26 4.55
N GLN A 60 9.45 -2.13 5.46
CA GLN A 60 10.75 -1.54 5.17
C GLN A 60 11.77 -2.66 5.07
N ARG A 61 12.57 -2.61 4.01
CA ARG A 61 13.64 -3.58 3.77
C ARG A 61 14.94 -2.86 3.50
N GLY A 62 16.05 -3.54 3.74
CA GLY A 62 17.36 -3.01 3.45
C GLY A 62 18.09 -2.52 4.69
N PHE A 63 19.20 -1.86 4.46
CA PHE A 63 20.06 -1.36 5.51
C PHE A 63 20.34 0.12 5.29
N ALA A 64 20.59 0.84 6.39
CA ALA A 64 20.80 2.28 6.33
C ALA A 64 21.92 2.69 5.38
N ASN A 65 23.00 1.91 5.29
CA ASN A 65 24.15 2.23 4.44
C ASN A 65 23.92 1.86 2.97
N ARG A 66 22.90 1.06 2.65
CA ARG A 66 22.58 0.67 1.27
C ARG A 66 21.27 1.27 0.79
N GLY A 67 20.61 2.05 1.65
CA GLY A 67 19.31 2.61 1.37
C GLY A 67 18.18 1.66 1.71
N TYR A 68 17.08 2.21 2.13
CA TYR A 68 15.90 1.44 2.45
C TYR A 68 14.98 1.34 1.24
N ARG A 69 14.35 0.18 1.12
CA ARG A 69 13.29 -0.04 0.15
C ARG A 69 12.01 -0.38 0.89
N TYR A 70 10.90 -0.03 0.29
CA TYR A 70 9.59 -0.19 0.89
C TYR A 70 8.68 -0.93 -0.05
N LYS A 71 7.79 -1.74 0.51
CA LYS A 71 6.73 -2.35 -0.29
C LYS A 71 5.43 -2.27 0.47
N ILE A 72 4.33 -2.25 -0.26
CA ILE A 72 3.01 -2.21 0.35
C ILE A 72 2.66 -3.60 0.85
N SER A 73 2.35 -3.71 2.13
CA SER A 73 1.93 -4.97 2.76
C SER A 73 0.43 -5.08 2.91
N TYR A 74 -0.28 -3.95 2.85
CA TYR A 74 -1.73 -3.92 3.01
C TYR A 74 -2.38 -3.51 1.69
N TRP A 75 -2.91 -4.50 1.00
CA TRP A 75 -3.57 -4.32 -0.29
C TRP A 75 -5.08 -4.40 -0.12
N ASP A 76 -5.62 -3.57 0.74
CA ASP A 76 -7.06 -3.48 0.90
C ASP A 76 -7.64 -2.69 -0.26
N ASP A 77 -7.85 -3.38 -1.36
CA ASP A 77 -8.64 -2.86 -2.45
C ASP A 77 -10.10 -3.08 -2.05
N SER A 78 -10.81 -2.00 -1.76
CA SER A 78 -12.19 -2.08 -1.29
C SER A 78 -13.09 -2.84 -2.26
N VAL A 79 -12.81 -2.78 -3.56
CA VAL A 79 -13.58 -3.52 -4.55
C VAL A 79 -13.28 -5.01 -4.46
N ALA A 80 -12.00 -5.39 -4.43
CA ALA A 80 -11.60 -6.78 -4.31
C ALA A 80 -12.05 -7.37 -2.97
N LEU A 81 -11.95 -6.59 -1.91
CA LEU A 81 -12.40 -7.02 -0.59
C LEU A 81 -13.91 -7.27 -0.57
N ARG A 82 -14.67 -6.37 -1.17
CA ARG A 82 -16.13 -6.56 -1.27
C ARG A 82 -16.48 -7.81 -2.05
N GLN A 83 -15.80 -8.07 -3.15
CA GLN A 83 -16.02 -9.27 -3.94
C GLN A 83 -15.66 -10.51 -3.15
N ARG A 84 -14.55 -10.49 -2.43
CA ARG A 84 -14.11 -11.61 -1.60
C ARG A 84 -15.10 -11.88 -0.47
N ILE A 85 -15.52 -10.86 0.25
CA ILE A 85 -16.49 -11.01 1.32
C ILE A 85 -17.81 -11.55 0.78
N LYS A 86 -18.25 -11.04 -0.35
CA LYS A 86 -19.49 -11.51 -0.98
C LYS A 86 -19.40 -12.99 -1.37
N SER A 87 -18.27 -13.41 -1.94
CA SER A 87 -18.04 -14.81 -2.26
C SER A 87 -18.04 -15.68 -1.02
N GLU A 88 -17.35 -15.28 0.01
CA GLU A 88 -17.27 -16.03 1.26
C GLU A 88 -18.65 -16.15 1.92
N LEU A 89 -19.41 -15.07 1.93
CA LEU A 89 -20.77 -15.09 2.47
C LEU A 89 -21.68 -16.01 1.67
N GLN A 90 -21.56 -16.01 0.34
CA GLN A 90 -22.35 -16.90 -0.49
C GLN A 90 -22.00 -18.36 -0.24
N GLU A 91 -20.72 -18.66 -0.08
CA GLU A 91 -20.29 -20.01 0.24
C GLU A 91 -20.79 -20.44 1.62
N GLN A 92 -20.71 -19.58 2.60
CA GLN A 92 -21.21 -19.87 3.93
C GLN A 92 -22.72 -20.10 3.92
N VAL A 93 -23.46 -19.31 3.17
CA VAL A 93 -24.90 -19.49 3.06
C VAL A 93 -25.22 -20.84 2.41
N LYS A 94 -24.47 -21.23 1.40
CA LYS A 94 -24.64 -22.55 0.78
C LYS A 94 -24.35 -23.69 1.75
N VAL A 95 -23.32 -23.53 2.57
CA VAL A 95 -22.95 -24.55 3.56
C VAL A 95 -23.98 -24.63 4.67
N ILE A 96 -24.52 -23.51 5.09
CA ILE A 96 -25.52 -23.46 6.15
C ILE A 96 -26.90 -23.86 5.64
N ALA A 97 -27.18 -23.54 4.43
CA ALA A 97 -28.46 -23.89 3.82
C ALA A 97 -28.47 -25.33 3.35
#